data_e16f30c8e92c3520557ed8f233a07e79
#
_entry.id   e16f30c8e92c3520557ed8f233a07e79
#
_cell.length_a   1.000
_cell.length_b   1.000
_cell.length_c   1.000
_cell.angle_alpha   90.00
_cell.angle_beta   90.00
_cell.angle_gamma   90.00
#
_symmetry.space_group_name_H-M   'P 1'
#
loop_
_entity.id
_entity.type
_entity.pdbx_description
1 polymer ?
#
loop_
_entity_poly.entity_id
_entity_poly.type
_entity_poly.pdbx_seq_one_letter_code
_entity_poly.pdbx_strand_id
1 'polypeptide(L)'
;VALARLSEGVRQLNLGQECKLIVSGWGGELTQVSHAEMMANAAVELGVDKRRIIQFPLARDTIEEAQYLQWELGEEPFRLVTSATHMPRAMAIFTAKGLHPEAAPTDFIGRDDFWWRLTADNLVASQRAIHEYIGRLWLWLKTVS
;
A
#
# COMPACT_ATOMS: atom_id res chain seq x y z
N VAL A 1 4.09 6.32 7.91
CA VAL A 1 3.79 5.33 6.85
C VAL A 1 2.33 5.42 6.38
N ALA A 2 1.34 5.08 7.21
CA ALA A 2 -0.08 5.07 6.80
C ALA A 2 -0.56 6.45 6.31
N LEU A 3 -0.28 7.51 7.06
CA LEU A 3 -0.67 8.87 6.69
C LEU A 3 -0.01 9.35 5.39
N ALA A 4 1.28 9.03 5.17
CA ALA A 4 1.96 9.39 3.94
C ALA A 4 1.33 8.69 2.71
N ARG A 5 0.97 7.41 2.85
CA ARG A 5 0.25 6.66 1.80
C ARG A 5 -1.13 7.26 1.55
N LEU A 6 -1.87 7.59 2.59
CA LEU A 6 -3.20 8.21 2.45
C LEU A 6 -3.10 9.58 1.77
N SER A 7 -2.19 10.44 2.21
CA SER A 7 -1.99 11.77 1.61
C SER A 7 -1.65 11.67 0.13
N GLU A 8 -0.77 10.75 -0.26
CA GLU A 8 -0.46 10.51 -1.67
C GLU A 8 -1.66 9.93 -2.42
N GLY A 9 -2.41 9.01 -1.82
CA GLY A 9 -3.64 8.48 -2.40
C GLY A 9 -4.68 9.57 -2.68
N VAL A 10 -4.89 10.48 -1.75
CA VAL A 10 -5.79 11.64 -1.92
C VAL A 10 -5.25 12.58 -2.99
N ARG A 11 -3.94 12.83 -3.03
CA ARG A 11 -3.31 13.63 -4.09
C ARG A 11 -3.55 13.02 -5.48
N GLN A 12 -3.36 11.71 -5.62
CA GLN A 12 -3.60 10.99 -6.88
C GLN A 12 -5.09 11.02 -7.28
N LEU A 13 -5.99 10.86 -6.29
CA LEU A 13 -7.42 10.95 -6.50
C LEU A 13 -7.83 12.32 -7.09
N ASN A 14 -7.21 13.40 -6.61
CA ASN A 14 -7.50 14.76 -7.06
C ASN A 14 -6.96 15.09 -8.46
N LEU A 15 -6.04 14.27 -8.97
CA LEU A 15 -5.56 14.37 -10.36
C LEU A 15 -6.54 13.78 -11.38
N GLY A 16 -7.48 12.92 -10.92
CA GLY A 16 -8.47 12.25 -11.77
C GLY A 16 -9.91 12.66 -11.41
N GLN A 17 -10.70 13.04 -12.42
CA GLN A 17 -12.07 13.57 -12.17
C GLN A 17 -13.07 12.50 -11.71
N GLU A 18 -12.95 11.26 -12.21
CA GLU A 18 -13.91 10.17 -11.90
C GLU A 18 -13.26 9.00 -11.12
N CYS A 19 -12.09 9.23 -10.55
CA CYS A 19 -11.39 8.19 -9.80
C CYS A 19 -12.04 7.92 -8.44
N LYS A 20 -11.91 6.69 -7.97
CA LYS A 20 -12.25 6.27 -6.61
C LYS A 20 -10.97 5.97 -5.83
N LEU A 21 -11.03 6.20 -4.53
CA LEU A 21 -9.98 5.82 -3.58
C LEU A 21 -10.33 4.47 -2.98
N ILE A 22 -9.47 3.49 -3.19
CA ILE A 22 -9.58 2.19 -2.54
C ILE A 22 -8.62 2.15 -1.37
N VAL A 23 -9.13 1.87 -0.18
CA VAL A 23 -8.35 1.69 1.04
C VAL A 23 -8.52 0.28 1.55
N SER A 24 -7.42 -0.34 1.94
CA SER A 24 -7.40 -1.73 2.38
C SER A 24 -6.68 -1.90 3.71
N GLY A 25 -7.00 -2.96 4.40
CA GLY A 25 -6.32 -3.37 5.60
C GLY A 25 -7.26 -3.85 6.71
N TRP A 26 -6.90 -5.01 7.23
CA TRP A 26 -7.58 -5.63 8.36
C TRP A 26 -7.17 -4.97 9.69
N GLY A 27 -8.07 -4.99 10.68
CA GLY A 27 -7.83 -4.39 11.98
C GLY A 27 -7.18 -5.30 13.02
N GLY A 28 -7.02 -6.59 12.69
CA GLY A 28 -6.62 -7.59 13.70
C GLY A 28 -7.82 -8.17 14.48
N GLU A 29 -7.56 -9.22 15.25
CA GLU A 29 -8.60 -9.91 16.03
C GLU A 29 -9.08 -9.12 17.27
N LEU A 30 -8.26 -8.16 17.72
CA LEU A 30 -8.51 -7.41 18.95
C LEU A 30 -9.14 -6.02 18.72
N THR A 31 -9.21 -5.57 17.47
CA THR A 31 -9.76 -4.24 17.15
C THR A 31 -11.08 -4.35 16.41
N GLN A 32 -12.09 -3.60 16.86
CA GLN A 32 -13.39 -3.54 16.20
C GLN A 32 -13.36 -2.71 14.90
N VAL A 33 -12.32 -1.88 14.72
CA VAL A 33 -12.18 -0.97 13.59
C VAL A 33 -11.04 -1.44 12.70
N SER A 34 -11.30 -1.63 11.42
CA SER A 34 -10.27 -2.04 10.45
C SER A 34 -9.34 -0.88 10.07
N HIS A 35 -8.13 -1.20 9.60
CA HIS A 35 -7.24 -0.20 9.02
C HIS A 35 -7.89 0.52 7.82
N ALA A 36 -8.64 -0.22 7.00
CA ALA A 36 -9.38 0.36 5.88
C ALA A 36 -10.40 1.40 6.35
N GLU A 37 -11.12 1.12 7.44
CA GLU A 37 -12.10 2.05 8.01
C GLU A 37 -11.42 3.31 8.59
N MET A 38 -10.32 3.15 9.33
CA MET A 38 -9.54 4.28 9.83
C MET A 38 -9.01 5.16 8.69
N MET A 39 -8.50 4.55 7.62
CA MET A 39 -8.03 5.26 6.43
C MET A 39 -9.16 5.98 5.70
N ALA A 40 -10.34 5.35 5.59
CA ALA A 40 -11.51 5.95 4.97
C ALA A 40 -12.00 7.17 5.76
N ASN A 41 -12.09 7.07 7.08
CA ASN A 41 -12.46 8.19 7.94
C ASN A 41 -11.46 9.35 7.81
N ALA A 42 -10.17 9.07 7.85
CA ALA A 42 -9.13 10.08 7.65
C ALA A 42 -9.18 10.70 6.24
N ALA A 43 -9.54 9.96 5.20
CA ALA A 43 -9.72 10.49 3.85
C ALA A 43 -10.91 11.48 3.79
N VAL A 44 -12.01 11.17 4.48
CA VAL A 44 -13.16 12.08 4.61
C VAL A 44 -12.76 13.36 5.32
N GLU A 45 -12.00 13.28 6.40
CA GLU A 45 -11.44 14.45 7.11
C GLU A 45 -10.55 15.32 6.21
N LEU A 46 -9.86 14.69 5.25
CA LEU A 46 -9.06 15.37 4.22
C LEU A 46 -9.91 15.92 3.05
N GLY A 47 -11.25 15.82 3.14
CA GLY A 47 -12.17 16.39 2.17
C GLY A 47 -12.58 15.45 1.02
N VAL A 48 -12.25 14.16 1.09
CA VAL A 48 -12.70 13.20 0.08
C VAL A 48 -14.17 12.85 0.31
N ASP A 49 -14.98 12.94 -0.76
CA ASP A 49 -16.38 12.50 -0.71
C ASP A 49 -16.44 10.99 -0.39
N LYS A 50 -17.19 10.63 0.65
CA LYS A 50 -17.37 9.24 1.09
C LYS A 50 -17.83 8.31 -0.03
N ARG A 51 -18.59 8.81 -0.99
CA ARG A 51 -19.07 8.06 -2.17
C ARG A 51 -17.95 7.66 -3.13
N ARG A 52 -16.79 8.28 -3.03
CA ARG A 52 -15.59 7.98 -3.81
C ARG A 52 -14.63 7.03 -3.09
N ILE A 53 -14.99 6.52 -1.92
CA ILE A 53 -14.13 5.65 -1.11
C ILE A 53 -14.69 4.22 -1.13
N ILE A 54 -13.85 3.27 -1.51
CA ILE A 54 -14.12 1.83 -1.41
C ILE A 54 -13.20 1.26 -0.35
N GLN A 55 -13.71 0.35 0.48
CA GLN A 55 -12.97 -0.23 1.59
C GLN A 55 -12.85 -1.74 1.42
N PHE A 56 -11.66 -2.28 1.65
CA PHE A 56 -11.39 -3.71 1.77
C PHE A 56 -10.95 -4.04 3.20
N PRO A 57 -11.90 -4.10 4.15
CA PRO A 57 -11.59 -4.22 5.58
C PRO A 57 -11.09 -5.60 6.00
N LEU A 58 -11.21 -6.60 5.14
CA LEU A 58 -10.84 -7.98 5.45
C LEU A 58 -9.49 -8.40 4.86
N ALA A 59 -8.87 -7.56 4.02
CA ALA A 59 -7.58 -7.87 3.42
C ALA A 59 -6.47 -7.86 4.48
N ARG A 60 -5.87 -9.03 4.71
CA ARG A 60 -4.85 -9.25 5.74
C ARG A 60 -3.44 -8.99 5.24
N ASP A 61 -3.24 -9.19 3.94
CA ASP A 61 -1.95 -9.02 3.27
C ASP A 61 -2.12 -8.51 1.84
N THR A 62 -1.01 -8.18 1.20
CA THR A 62 -0.99 -7.65 -0.17
C THR A 62 -1.52 -8.64 -1.21
N ILE A 63 -1.46 -9.94 -0.94
CA ILE A 63 -1.98 -10.97 -1.86
C ILE A 63 -3.52 -10.95 -1.84
N GLU A 64 -4.11 -10.85 -0.64
CA GLU A 64 -5.55 -10.70 -0.48
C GLU A 64 -6.05 -9.35 -1.03
N GLU A 65 -5.30 -8.26 -0.82
CA GLU A 65 -5.59 -6.97 -1.44
C GLU A 65 -5.65 -7.07 -2.97
N ALA A 66 -4.68 -7.74 -3.58
CA ALA A 66 -4.66 -7.96 -5.01
C ALA A 66 -5.86 -8.80 -5.48
N GLN A 67 -6.30 -9.78 -4.71
CA GLN A 67 -7.46 -10.59 -5.02
C GLN A 67 -8.76 -9.77 -4.97
N TYR A 68 -8.95 -8.95 -3.93
CA TYR A 68 -10.12 -8.05 -3.84
C TYR A 68 -10.13 -7.04 -5.00
N LEU A 69 -8.97 -6.49 -5.34
CA LEU A 69 -8.84 -5.57 -6.48
C LEU A 69 -9.16 -6.24 -7.81
N GLN A 70 -8.75 -7.50 -8.01
CA GLN A 70 -9.08 -8.25 -9.22
C GLN A 70 -10.60 -8.44 -9.37
N TRP A 71 -11.32 -8.69 -8.28
CA TRP A 71 -12.78 -8.77 -8.30
C TRP A 71 -13.47 -7.43 -8.55
N GLU A 72 -12.90 -6.33 -8.02
CA GLU A 72 -13.50 -4.99 -8.14
C GLU A 72 -13.19 -4.35 -9.49
N LEU A 73 -11.96 -4.44 -10.00
CA LEU A 73 -11.49 -3.71 -11.17
C LEU A 73 -11.37 -4.58 -12.43
N GLY A 74 -11.22 -5.91 -12.27
CA GLY A 74 -10.87 -6.76 -13.39
C GLY A 74 -9.54 -6.37 -14.01
N GLU A 75 -9.56 -5.93 -15.28
CA GLU A 75 -8.36 -5.50 -16.03
C GLU A 75 -8.19 -3.97 -16.07
N GLU A 76 -9.02 -3.21 -15.37
CA GLU A 76 -8.91 -1.74 -15.36
C GLU A 76 -7.58 -1.29 -14.72
N PRO A 77 -6.85 -0.35 -15.35
CA PRO A 77 -5.62 0.18 -14.77
C PRO A 77 -5.91 1.03 -13.54
N PHE A 78 -5.00 1.00 -12.57
CA PHE A 78 -5.12 1.77 -11.35
C PHE A 78 -3.75 2.26 -10.86
N ARG A 79 -3.75 3.30 -10.04
CA ARG A 79 -2.54 3.78 -9.38
C ARG A 79 -2.37 3.10 -8.03
N LEU A 80 -1.26 2.40 -7.90
CA LEU A 80 -0.88 1.71 -6.66
C LEU A 80 -0.04 2.64 -5.79
N VAL A 81 -0.60 3.05 -4.66
CA VAL A 81 0.08 3.91 -3.69
C VAL A 81 0.58 3.07 -2.52
N THR A 82 1.88 3.03 -2.34
CA THR A 82 2.52 2.40 -1.18
C THR A 82 3.89 3.02 -0.94
N SER A 83 4.56 2.64 0.16
CA SER A 83 5.92 3.13 0.43
C SER A 83 6.89 2.68 -0.65
N ALA A 84 7.86 3.53 -0.97
CA ALA A 84 8.85 3.28 -2.02
C ALA A 84 9.61 1.96 -1.80
N THR A 85 9.92 1.61 -0.55
CA THR A 85 10.58 0.34 -0.21
C THR A 85 9.71 -0.88 -0.48
N HIS A 86 8.38 -0.78 -0.29
CA HIS A 86 7.43 -1.87 -0.53
C HIS A 86 7.00 -1.97 -2.00
N MET A 87 7.09 -0.90 -2.77
CA MET A 87 6.59 -0.81 -4.14
C MET A 87 7.04 -1.96 -5.05
N PRO A 88 8.33 -2.38 -5.09
CA PRO A 88 8.75 -3.46 -5.99
C PRO A 88 8.05 -4.79 -5.68
N ARG A 89 7.84 -5.12 -4.40
CA ARG A 89 7.14 -6.34 -3.99
C ARG A 89 5.65 -6.26 -4.30
N ALA A 90 5.02 -5.14 -4.02
CA ALA A 90 3.62 -4.92 -4.33
C ALA A 90 3.34 -5.02 -5.84
N MET A 91 4.13 -4.32 -6.67
CA MET A 91 4.02 -4.39 -8.14
C MET A 91 4.09 -5.84 -8.65
N ALA A 92 5.05 -6.63 -8.14
CA ALA A 92 5.18 -8.04 -8.53
C ALA A 92 3.93 -8.86 -8.19
N ILE A 93 3.35 -8.65 -6.99
CA ILE A 93 2.13 -9.38 -6.56
C ILE A 93 0.92 -9.00 -7.43
N PHE A 94 0.68 -7.70 -7.63
CA PHE A 94 -0.48 -7.24 -8.40
C PHE A 94 -0.37 -7.66 -9.88
N THR A 95 0.82 -7.54 -10.48
CA THR A 95 1.05 -7.98 -11.86
C THR A 95 0.89 -9.50 -12.02
N ALA A 96 1.38 -10.29 -11.06
CA ALA A 96 1.20 -11.75 -11.06
C ALA A 96 -0.27 -12.19 -10.98
N LYS A 97 -1.16 -11.33 -10.46
CA LYS A 97 -2.61 -11.52 -10.44
C LYS A 97 -3.31 -11.04 -11.72
N GLY A 98 -2.57 -10.62 -12.74
CA GLY A 98 -3.12 -10.10 -13.99
C GLY A 98 -3.66 -8.68 -13.91
N LEU A 99 -3.31 -7.94 -12.87
CA LEU A 99 -3.69 -6.54 -12.71
C LEU A 99 -2.68 -5.62 -13.40
N HIS A 100 -3.11 -4.39 -13.69
CA HIS A 100 -2.30 -3.37 -14.37
C HIS A 100 -2.02 -2.16 -13.45
N PRO A 101 -1.16 -2.32 -12.42
CA PRO A 101 -0.80 -1.25 -11.51
C PRO A 101 0.12 -0.22 -12.17
N GLU A 102 -0.15 1.06 -11.94
CA GLU A 102 0.77 2.18 -12.19
C GLU A 102 1.37 2.62 -10.84
N ALA A 103 2.68 2.61 -10.72
CA ALA A 103 3.35 2.89 -9.46
C ALA A 103 3.26 4.37 -9.06
N ALA A 104 2.76 4.64 -7.85
CA ALA A 104 2.76 5.95 -7.20
C ALA A 104 3.43 5.84 -5.81
N PRO A 105 4.76 5.73 -5.75
CA PRO A 105 5.48 5.52 -4.50
C PRO A 105 5.45 6.76 -3.62
N THR A 106 5.43 6.51 -2.31
CA THR A 106 5.53 7.54 -1.26
C THR A 106 6.40 7.05 -0.11
N ASP A 107 6.47 7.82 0.98
CA ASP A 107 7.22 7.43 2.19
C ASP A 107 8.65 6.99 1.85
N PHE A 108 9.35 7.83 1.09
CA PHE A 108 10.74 7.59 0.72
C PHE A 108 11.64 7.65 1.96
N ILE A 109 12.38 6.58 2.19
CA ILE A 109 13.41 6.51 3.23
C ILE A 109 14.75 6.59 2.50
N GLY A 110 15.36 7.71 2.56
CA GLY A 110 16.67 7.96 2.01
C GLY A 110 16.98 9.43 2.21
N ARG A 111 17.93 9.70 3.06
CA ARG A 111 18.67 10.95 3.10
C ARG A 111 20.05 10.64 2.56
N ASP A 112 20.61 11.55 1.81
CA ASP A 112 21.99 11.49 1.32
C ASP A 112 23.03 11.59 2.46
N ASP A 113 22.59 11.39 3.72
CA ASP A 113 23.40 11.52 4.92
C ASP A 113 23.90 10.15 5.41
N PHE A 114 25.22 10.01 5.37
CA PHE A 114 26.03 9.08 6.16
C PHE A 114 25.36 7.74 6.53
N TRP A 115 24.97 6.95 5.51
CA TRP A 115 24.32 5.63 5.64
C TRP A 115 25.05 4.65 6.58
N TRP A 116 26.34 4.89 6.86
CA TRP A 116 27.20 4.09 7.75
C TRP A 116 27.12 4.47 9.23
N ARG A 117 26.41 5.56 9.58
CA ARG A 117 26.22 5.95 10.99
C ARG A 117 25.11 5.14 11.64
N LEU A 118 25.38 4.64 12.86
CA LEU A 118 24.36 4.04 13.72
C LEU A 118 23.45 5.14 14.27
N THR A 119 22.42 5.47 13.54
CA THR A 119 21.34 6.37 13.98
C THR A 119 20.03 5.59 14.07
N ALA A 120 19.09 6.08 14.87
CA ALA A 120 17.75 5.46 14.95
C ALA A 120 17.07 5.38 13.59
N ASP A 121 17.22 6.40 12.74
CA ASP A 121 16.67 6.44 11.40
C ASP A 121 17.29 5.36 10.47
N ASN A 122 18.61 5.18 10.55
CA ASN A 122 19.30 4.14 9.77
C ASN A 122 18.95 2.73 10.26
N LEU A 123 18.70 2.54 11.56
CA LEU A 123 18.21 1.27 12.10
C LEU A 123 16.80 0.97 11.60
N VAL A 124 15.89 1.94 11.60
CA VAL A 124 14.55 1.79 11.06
C VAL A 124 14.59 1.50 9.55
N ALA A 125 15.43 2.20 8.80
CA ALA A 125 15.62 1.96 7.37
C ALA A 125 16.13 0.54 7.10
N SER A 126 17.11 0.08 7.88
CA SER A 126 17.65 -1.29 7.78
C SER A 126 16.61 -2.34 8.13
N GLN A 127 15.82 -2.14 9.19
CA GLN A 127 14.73 -3.04 9.56
C GLN A 127 13.69 -3.16 8.44
N ARG A 128 13.29 -2.06 7.83
CA ARG A 128 12.33 -2.07 6.72
C ARG A 128 12.90 -2.76 5.48
N ALA A 129 14.17 -2.52 5.15
CA ALA A 129 14.84 -3.18 4.05
C ALA A 129 14.89 -4.70 4.25
N ILE A 130 15.29 -5.16 5.44
CA ILE A 130 15.32 -6.59 5.80
C ILE A 130 13.92 -7.20 5.66
N HIS A 131 12.90 -6.53 6.18
CA HIS A 131 11.51 -6.99 6.08
C HIS A 131 11.07 -7.20 4.63
N GLU A 132 11.38 -6.24 3.74
CA GLU A 132 11.03 -6.34 2.33
C GLU A 132 11.84 -7.43 1.59
N TYR A 133 13.12 -7.62 1.93
CA TYR A 133 13.93 -8.71 1.37
C TYR A 133 13.39 -10.08 1.78
N ILE A 134 13.03 -10.26 3.05
CA ILE A 134 12.41 -11.50 3.53
C ILE A 134 11.06 -11.73 2.85
N GLY A 135 10.24 -10.68 2.70
CA GLY A 135 8.95 -10.75 2.00
C GLY A 135 9.10 -11.17 0.52
N ARG A 136 10.13 -10.66 -0.16
CA ARG A 136 10.46 -11.05 -1.55
C ARG A 136 10.94 -12.50 -1.64
N LEU A 137 11.80 -12.92 -0.72
CA LEU A 137 12.27 -14.31 -0.65
C LEU A 137 11.10 -15.27 -0.40
N TRP A 138 10.20 -14.93 0.53
CA TRP A 138 9.00 -15.71 0.81
C TRP A 138 8.08 -15.84 -0.41
N LEU A 139 7.87 -14.74 -1.13
CA LEU A 139 7.08 -14.74 -2.36
C LEU A 139 7.71 -15.66 -3.42
N TRP A 140 9.04 -15.55 -3.61
CA TRP A 140 9.78 -16.39 -4.54
C TRP A 140 9.64 -17.88 -4.20
N LEU A 141 9.77 -18.26 -2.92
CA LEU A 141 9.58 -19.63 -2.45
C LEU A 141 8.18 -20.16 -2.75
N LYS A 142 7.14 -19.34 -2.58
CA LYS A 142 5.75 -19.70 -2.90
C LYS A 142 5.48 -19.86 -4.39
N THR A 143 6.24 -19.20 -5.26
CA THR A 143 6.06 -19.30 -6.71
C THR A 143 6.82 -20.46 -7.34
N VAL A 144 7.83 -20.98 -6.64
CA VAL A 144 8.67 -22.13 -7.09
C VAL A 144 8.13 -23.45 -6.55
N SER A 145 7.22 -23.43 -5.58
CA SER A 145 6.51 -24.61 -5.04
C SER A 145 5.25 -24.90 -5.80
#